data_ba5a2a7f682ec8e8ae272c963cb23e08
#
_entry.id   ba5a2a7f682ec8e8ae272c963cb23e08
#
_cell.length_a   1.000
_cell.length_b   1.000
_cell.length_c   1.000
_cell.angle_alpha   90.00
_cell.angle_beta   90.00
_cell.angle_gamma   90.00
#
_symmetry.space_group_name_H-M   'P 1'
#
loop_
_entity.id
_entity.type
_entity.pdbx_description
1 polymer ?
#
loop_
_entity_poly.entity_id
_entity_poly.type
_entity_poly.pdbx_seq_one_letter_code
_entity_poly.pdbx_strand_id
1 'polypeptide(L)'
;MPAPLSLRPSPSPLPLLAPSPRNASSIRPCSVRCSAEKNDSSSSSAEGPKPGGPKPSSWVSPDWLTSLARSLAAGAGDGSGIPVASAKLDDVSDLLGGALFLPLFKWMKEYGPIYRLAAGPRNFVVVGDPAIAKHVLRNYGRYAKGLVAEVSEFLFGSGFAIAEGPLWTARRRAVVPSLHKKYLSVMVDRVFCRCAERLVEKLQAAALDGTAVNMEENFSQLTLDAIGLSVFNYNFDSLTADSPVIDAVYTALKEAEARSTDLLPYWKVNFLCKIVPRQIKAEKAVAVIRKTVEELIAKCKEIVESEGERIDQEEYVNDADPSILRFLLASREEVSSLQLRDDLLSMLVAGHETTASVLTWTLYLLSKDDSSLKKAQEEVDRVLQGRPPTYEDIKKLKFLTCCINESLRLYPHPPVLIRRAMVSDVLPGNYKVDPGQDIMISVYNIHHSPQVWERAEEFVPERFYTEGPLPNETNTDFRFIPFSGGPRKCVGDQFAMLESIVALAVFLERMNFVLVPDQKISMTTGATIHTTNGLYMRVSLRQTAQALASTSSR
;
A
#
# COMPACT_ATOMS: atom_id res chain seq x y z
N MET A 1 14.92 60.61 -37.83
CA MET A 1 13.72 61.08 -37.11
C MET A 1 12.65 60.03 -37.22
N PRO A 2 12.37 59.27 -36.19
CA PRO A 2 11.18 58.39 -36.15
C PRO A 2 10.05 59.09 -35.38
N ALA A 3 8.85 58.88 -35.84
CA ALA A 3 7.60 59.45 -35.31
C ALA A 3 7.19 58.74 -33.99
N PRO A 4 6.39 59.39 -33.12
CA PRO A 4 6.05 58.87 -31.81
C PRO A 4 4.90 57.88 -31.84
N LEU A 5 5.04 56.80 -31.02
CA LEU A 5 4.03 55.80 -30.73
C LEU A 5 2.92 56.38 -29.84
N SER A 6 1.68 56.24 -30.30
CA SER A 6 0.48 56.64 -29.57
C SER A 6 0.16 55.62 -28.47
N LEU A 7 0.04 56.10 -27.24
CA LEU A 7 -0.48 55.39 -26.08
C LEU A 7 -2.00 55.19 -26.21
N ARG A 8 -2.46 53.93 -26.12
CA ARG A 8 -3.90 53.62 -25.94
C ARG A 8 -4.21 53.61 -24.42
N PRO A 9 -5.39 54.10 -24.01
CA PRO A 9 -5.77 54.10 -22.60
C PRO A 9 -6.24 52.72 -22.14
N SER A 10 -5.90 52.41 -20.88
CA SER A 10 -6.33 51.23 -20.13
C SER A 10 -7.83 51.25 -19.81
N PRO A 11 -8.54 50.11 -19.78
CA PRO A 11 -9.94 50.06 -19.41
C PRO A 11 -10.11 50.16 -17.88
N SER A 12 -11.12 50.93 -17.49
CA SER A 12 -11.58 51.15 -16.12
C SER A 12 -12.14 49.88 -15.48
N PRO A 13 -12.05 49.72 -14.16
CA PRO A 13 -12.59 48.54 -13.47
C PRO A 13 -14.12 48.62 -13.33
N LEU A 14 -14.77 47.48 -13.55
CA LEU A 14 -16.19 47.25 -13.31
C LEU A 14 -16.50 47.23 -11.81
N PRO A 15 -17.68 47.69 -11.36
CA PRO A 15 -18.04 47.71 -9.95
C PRO A 15 -18.40 46.32 -9.40
N LEU A 16 -17.88 46.02 -8.20
CA LEU A 16 -18.24 44.88 -7.41
C LEU A 16 -19.72 44.94 -6.98
N LEU A 17 -20.49 43.93 -7.38
CA LEU A 17 -21.84 43.67 -6.88
C LEU A 17 -21.75 43.05 -5.49
N ALA A 18 -22.36 43.69 -4.49
CA ALA A 18 -22.51 43.16 -3.15
C ALA A 18 -23.47 41.95 -3.11
N PRO A 19 -23.24 40.94 -2.28
CA PRO A 19 -24.15 39.81 -2.14
C PRO A 19 -25.36 40.20 -1.28
N SER A 20 -26.56 39.87 -1.75
CA SER A 20 -27.82 39.99 -1.02
C SER A 20 -27.90 38.99 0.14
N PRO A 21 -28.58 39.33 1.25
CA PRO A 21 -28.69 38.43 2.41
C PRO A 21 -29.66 37.28 2.13
N ARG A 22 -29.20 36.05 2.23
CA ARG A 22 -30.07 34.87 2.26
C ARG A 22 -30.60 34.65 3.68
N ASN A 23 -31.90 34.49 3.77
CA ASN A 23 -32.70 34.21 4.95
C ASN A 23 -32.14 33.08 5.78
N ALA A 24 -31.91 33.33 7.06
CA ALA A 24 -31.69 32.35 8.07
C ALA A 24 -33.02 31.68 8.44
N SER A 25 -33.21 30.44 8.05
CA SER A 25 -34.27 29.59 8.56
C SER A 25 -33.78 28.92 9.85
N SER A 26 -34.44 29.27 10.96
CA SER A 26 -34.24 28.77 12.29
C SER A 26 -34.50 27.26 12.38
N ILE A 27 -33.47 26.48 12.68
CA ILE A 27 -33.62 25.09 13.13
C ILE A 27 -33.84 25.09 14.63
N ARG A 28 -35.05 24.72 15.05
CA ARG A 28 -35.36 24.49 16.46
C ARG A 28 -34.74 23.17 16.93
N PRO A 29 -34.17 23.12 18.15
CA PRO A 29 -33.73 21.85 18.73
C PRO A 29 -34.95 21.06 19.19
N CYS A 30 -35.01 19.80 18.80
CA CYS A 30 -36.01 18.84 19.26
C CYS A 30 -35.59 18.33 20.65
N SER A 31 -36.22 18.81 21.70
CA SER A 31 -36.07 18.27 23.04
C SER A 31 -36.96 17.06 23.20
N VAL A 32 -36.39 15.88 23.33
CA VAL A 32 -37.11 14.69 23.77
C VAL A 32 -37.20 14.74 25.32
N ARG A 33 -38.42 14.94 25.82
CA ARG A 33 -38.75 14.78 27.26
C ARG A 33 -38.80 13.28 27.58
N CYS A 34 -37.96 12.83 28.50
CA CYS A 34 -38.19 11.58 29.22
C CYS A 34 -39.28 11.82 30.29
N SER A 35 -40.41 11.18 30.11
CA SER A 35 -41.39 10.98 31.17
C SER A 35 -41.06 9.69 31.94
N ALA A 36 -40.79 9.82 33.20
CA ALA A 36 -40.64 8.71 34.12
C ALA A 36 -42.03 8.25 34.56
N GLU A 37 -42.44 7.06 34.22
CA GLU A 37 -43.51 6.35 34.93
C GLU A 37 -42.90 5.22 35.76
N LYS A 38 -43.13 5.31 37.08
CA LYS A 38 -42.94 4.21 38.02
C LYS A 38 -44.11 3.25 37.89
N ASN A 39 -43.84 1.97 37.73
CA ASN A 39 -44.74 0.94 38.23
C ASN A 39 -43.96 -0.32 38.64
N ASP A 40 -44.47 -0.87 39.73
CA ASP A 40 -43.92 -1.90 40.58
C ASP A 40 -43.88 -3.32 39.96
N SER A 41 -42.88 -4.04 40.46
CA SER A 41 -42.87 -5.48 40.78
C SER A 41 -43.56 -6.50 39.87
N SER A 42 -42.75 -7.31 39.21
CA SER A 42 -42.77 -8.76 39.41
C SER A 42 -41.61 -9.41 38.66
N SER A 43 -40.92 -10.30 39.36
CA SER A 43 -39.81 -11.13 38.94
C SER A 43 -40.15 -12.07 37.76
N SER A 44 -39.44 -11.96 36.67
CA SER A 44 -39.13 -13.09 35.81
C SER A 44 -37.82 -12.80 35.06
N SER A 45 -36.83 -13.64 35.31
CA SER A 45 -35.52 -13.66 34.69
C SER A 45 -35.64 -13.90 33.16
N ALA A 46 -35.50 -12.83 32.40
CA ALA A 46 -35.22 -12.93 30.96
C ALA A 46 -33.83 -12.35 30.72
N GLU A 47 -32.87 -13.22 30.41
CA GLU A 47 -31.56 -12.82 29.92
C GLU A 47 -31.75 -11.99 28.63
N GLY A 48 -31.28 -10.75 28.65
CA GLY A 48 -31.20 -9.89 27.49
C GLY A 48 -30.19 -10.44 26.49
N PRO A 49 -30.33 -10.16 25.17
CA PRO A 49 -29.42 -10.68 24.19
C PRO A 49 -28.03 -10.08 24.40
N LYS A 50 -27.06 -10.92 24.77
CA LYS A 50 -25.62 -10.60 24.73
C LYS A 50 -25.29 -10.19 23.29
N PRO A 51 -24.44 -9.15 23.08
CA PRO A 51 -23.95 -8.81 21.76
C PRO A 51 -23.25 -10.04 21.18
N GLY A 52 -23.82 -10.61 20.15
CA GLY A 52 -23.27 -11.78 19.47
C GLY A 52 -21.92 -11.44 18.88
N GLY A 53 -20.86 -11.99 19.45
CA GLY A 53 -19.59 -12.12 18.76
C GLY A 53 -19.79 -12.85 17.43
N PRO A 54 -18.94 -12.66 16.44
CA PRO A 54 -19.08 -13.32 15.15
C PRO A 54 -19.14 -14.82 15.39
N LYS A 55 -20.25 -15.43 14.98
CA LYS A 55 -20.42 -16.89 15.04
C LYS A 55 -19.28 -17.49 14.23
N PRO A 56 -18.56 -18.50 14.74
CA PRO A 56 -17.56 -19.20 13.95
C PRO A 56 -18.27 -19.75 12.72
N SER A 57 -17.89 -19.25 11.54
CA SER A 57 -18.41 -19.75 10.27
C SER A 57 -18.09 -21.24 10.19
N SER A 58 -19.13 -22.08 10.09
CA SER A 58 -18.90 -23.50 9.84
C SER A 58 -18.04 -23.62 8.58
N TRP A 59 -17.00 -24.46 8.62
CA TRP A 59 -16.07 -24.67 7.51
C TRP A 59 -16.76 -25.20 6.23
N VAL A 60 -18.00 -25.62 6.34
CA VAL A 60 -18.93 -25.92 5.24
C VAL A 60 -19.87 -24.71 5.11
N SER A 61 -19.37 -23.56 4.69
CA SER A 61 -20.29 -22.50 4.28
C SER A 61 -20.97 -22.91 2.99
N PRO A 62 -22.29 -22.62 2.82
CA PRO A 62 -22.99 -22.79 1.56
C PRO A 62 -22.24 -22.18 0.36
N ASP A 63 -21.48 -21.12 0.61
CA ASP A 63 -20.69 -20.39 -0.38
C ASP A 63 -19.55 -21.21 -0.98
N TRP A 64 -18.89 -22.09 -0.21
CA TRP A 64 -17.84 -22.95 -0.75
C TRP A 64 -18.40 -24.03 -1.66
N LEU A 65 -19.51 -24.69 -1.27
CA LEU A 65 -20.18 -25.69 -2.09
C LEU A 65 -20.79 -25.07 -3.36
N THR A 66 -21.36 -23.87 -3.25
CA THR A 66 -21.86 -23.12 -4.41
C THR A 66 -20.72 -22.68 -5.32
N SER A 67 -19.57 -22.31 -4.79
CA SER A 67 -18.38 -21.98 -5.56
C SER A 67 -17.81 -23.20 -6.29
N LEU A 68 -17.76 -24.36 -5.62
CA LEU A 68 -17.36 -25.64 -6.24
C LEU A 68 -18.33 -26.07 -7.34
N ALA A 69 -19.64 -26.00 -7.07
CA ALA A 69 -20.67 -26.33 -8.07
C ALA A 69 -20.59 -25.39 -9.30
N ARG A 70 -20.37 -24.09 -9.09
CA ARG A 70 -20.15 -23.13 -10.18
C ARG A 70 -18.86 -23.42 -10.95
N SER A 71 -17.78 -23.81 -10.27
CA SER A 71 -16.52 -24.16 -10.91
C SER A 71 -16.66 -25.38 -11.81
N LEU A 72 -17.42 -26.39 -11.35
CA LEU A 72 -17.74 -27.60 -12.14
C LEU A 72 -18.71 -27.30 -13.29
N ALA A 73 -19.63 -26.36 -13.10
CA ALA A 73 -20.58 -25.92 -14.13
C ALA A 73 -19.98 -24.90 -15.13
N ALA A 74 -18.82 -24.33 -14.87
CA ALA A 74 -18.20 -23.30 -15.69
C ALA A 74 -17.80 -23.75 -17.10
N GLY A 75 -17.83 -25.07 -17.37
CA GLY A 75 -17.68 -25.63 -18.71
C GLY A 75 -18.93 -25.53 -19.60
N ALA A 76 -20.11 -25.25 -19.03
CA ALA A 76 -21.34 -24.94 -19.75
C ALA A 76 -21.58 -23.43 -19.67
N GLY A 77 -21.74 -22.76 -20.80
CA GLY A 77 -21.91 -21.29 -20.85
C GLY A 77 -23.02 -20.85 -19.88
N ASP A 78 -22.63 -20.08 -18.84
CA ASP A 78 -23.51 -19.68 -17.72
C ASP A 78 -24.30 -18.39 -17.99
N GLY A 79 -24.28 -17.89 -19.22
CA GLY A 79 -24.96 -16.65 -19.61
C GLY A 79 -24.33 -15.37 -19.03
N SER A 80 -23.12 -15.43 -18.42
CA SER A 80 -22.40 -14.26 -17.90
C SER A 80 -21.78 -13.39 -18.99
N GLY A 81 -21.57 -13.94 -20.18
CA GLY A 81 -20.87 -13.30 -21.29
C GLY A 81 -19.34 -13.25 -21.12
N ILE A 82 -18.79 -13.86 -20.05
CA ILE A 82 -17.36 -13.83 -19.74
C ILE A 82 -16.70 -15.12 -20.29
N PRO A 83 -15.66 -15.03 -21.15
CA PRO A 83 -14.95 -16.20 -21.66
C PRO A 83 -14.25 -16.96 -20.52
N VAL A 84 -14.21 -18.29 -20.61
CA VAL A 84 -13.55 -19.15 -19.61
C VAL A 84 -12.18 -19.53 -20.12
N ALA A 85 -11.14 -19.17 -19.36
CA ALA A 85 -9.79 -19.59 -19.64
C ALA A 85 -9.62 -21.07 -19.27
N SER A 86 -9.22 -21.88 -20.24
CA SER A 86 -8.87 -23.30 -20.02
C SER A 86 -7.40 -23.39 -19.63
N ALA A 87 -7.14 -23.48 -18.32
CA ALA A 87 -5.79 -23.68 -17.81
C ALA A 87 -5.28 -25.09 -18.18
N LYS A 88 -4.16 -25.18 -18.89
CA LYS A 88 -3.44 -26.43 -19.11
C LYS A 88 -2.64 -26.77 -17.85
N LEU A 89 -2.19 -28.03 -17.71
CA LEU A 89 -1.41 -28.48 -16.54
C LEU A 89 -0.14 -27.63 -16.33
N ASP A 90 0.53 -27.24 -17.42
CA ASP A 90 1.72 -26.38 -17.36
C ASP A 90 1.40 -24.98 -16.82
N ASP A 91 0.25 -24.41 -17.18
CA ASP A 91 -0.22 -23.13 -16.67
C ASP A 91 -0.55 -23.20 -15.16
N VAL A 92 -1.03 -24.35 -14.68
CA VAL A 92 -1.27 -24.58 -13.23
C VAL A 92 0.06 -24.68 -12.47
N SER A 93 1.09 -25.27 -13.08
CA SER A 93 2.45 -25.27 -12.53
C SER A 93 2.99 -23.85 -12.38
N ASP A 94 2.77 -22.98 -13.36
CA ASP A 94 3.15 -21.56 -13.30
C ASP A 94 2.38 -20.79 -12.23
N LEU A 95 1.10 -21.11 -12.02
CA LEU A 95 0.29 -20.55 -10.92
C LEU A 95 0.81 -20.94 -9.53
N LEU A 96 1.35 -22.14 -9.40
CA LEU A 96 1.92 -22.65 -8.15
C LEU A 96 3.42 -22.31 -8.01
N GLY A 97 4.06 -21.89 -9.10
CA GLY A 97 5.52 -21.73 -9.20
C GLY A 97 6.07 -20.37 -8.81
N GLY A 98 5.22 -19.38 -8.38
CA GLY A 98 5.72 -18.15 -7.78
C GLY A 98 5.16 -16.84 -8.31
N ALA A 99 5.07 -16.59 -9.62
CA ALA A 99 4.65 -15.30 -10.16
C ALA A 99 3.25 -15.35 -10.82
N LEU A 100 2.19 -15.48 -10.00
CA LEU A 100 0.79 -15.61 -10.42
C LEU A 100 0.36 -14.60 -11.51
N PHE A 101 0.85 -13.39 -11.49
CA PHE A 101 0.46 -12.34 -12.44
C PHE A 101 0.96 -12.60 -13.87
N LEU A 102 2.01 -13.37 -14.07
CA LEU A 102 2.54 -13.69 -15.41
C LEU A 102 1.60 -14.61 -16.21
N PRO A 103 1.12 -15.75 -15.68
CA PRO A 103 0.05 -16.52 -16.32
C PRO A 103 -1.22 -15.69 -16.57
N LEU A 104 -1.62 -14.82 -15.65
CA LEU A 104 -2.79 -13.96 -15.84
C LEU A 104 -2.60 -13.02 -17.04
N PHE A 105 -1.39 -12.50 -17.26
CA PHE A 105 -1.09 -11.67 -18.42
C PHE A 105 -1.09 -12.47 -19.74
N LYS A 106 -0.56 -13.69 -19.74
CA LYS A 106 -0.62 -14.61 -20.87
C LYS A 106 -2.06 -14.88 -21.30
N TRP A 107 -2.93 -15.21 -20.35
CA TRP A 107 -4.35 -15.46 -20.62
C TRP A 107 -5.11 -14.20 -21.07
N MET A 108 -4.75 -13.01 -20.58
CA MET A 108 -5.31 -11.77 -21.10
C MET A 108 -5.05 -11.59 -22.61
N LYS A 109 -3.88 -11.98 -23.09
CA LYS A 109 -3.55 -11.93 -24.53
C LYS A 109 -4.38 -12.91 -25.37
N GLU A 110 -4.80 -14.03 -24.77
CA GLU A 110 -5.57 -15.08 -25.44
C GLU A 110 -7.09 -14.83 -25.36
N TYR A 111 -7.62 -14.48 -24.16
CA TYR A 111 -9.06 -14.38 -23.90
C TYR A 111 -9.57 -12.94 -23.83
N GLY A 112 -8.71 -11.94 -23.91
CA GLY A 112 -9.07 -10.53 -23.77
C GLY A 112 -8.99 -10.01 -22.33
N PRO A 113 -9.37 -8.74 -22.11
CA PRO A 113 -9.13 -8.04 -20.84
C PRO A 113 -10.07 -8.45 -19.69
N ILE A 114 -11.05 -9.31 -19.96
CA ILE A 114 -11.90 -9.95 -18.94
C ILE A 114 -12.09 -11.42 -19.28
N TYR A 115 -11.81 -12.29 -18.32
CA TYR A 115 -12.01 -13.73 -18.47
C TYR A 115 -12.23 -14.39 -17.10
N ARG A 116 -12.75 -15.59 -17.12
CA ARG A 116 -12.97 -16.40 -15.92
C ARG A 116 -11.86 -17.44 -15.79
N LEU A 117 -11.27 -17.50 -14.60
CA LEU A 117 -10.31 -18.53 -14.23
C LEU A 117 -10.96 -19.48 -13.24
N ALA A 118 -11.17 -20.73 -13.64
CA ALA A 118 -11.62 -21.79 -12.78
C ALA A 118 -10.42 -22.52 -12.18
N ALA A 119 -10.09 -22.22 -10.93
CA ALA A 119 -8.98 -22.83 -10.20
C ALA A 119 -9.52 -23.74 -9.09
N GLY A 120 -9.90 -24.96 -9.45
CA GLY A 120 -10.50 -25.92 -8.51
C GLY A 120 -11.81 -25.40 -7.89
N PRO A 121 -11.93 -25.35 -6.56
CA PRO A 121 -13.15 -24.87 -5.88
C PRO A 121 -13.34 -23.35 -5.97
N ARG A 122 -12.39 -22.62 -6.53
CA ARG A 122 -12.43 -21.16 -6.66
C ARG A 122 -12.59 -20.77 -8.11
N ASN A 123 -13.49 -19.82 -8.34
CA ASN A 123 -13.79 -19.28 -9.65
C ASN A 123 -13.59 -17.76 -9.58
N PHE A 124 -12.60 -17.25 -10.28
CA PHE A 124 -12.27 -15.82 -10.31
C PHE A 124 -12.68 -15.21 -11.64
N VAL A 125 -13.26 -14.01 -11.60
CA VAL A 125 -13.35 -13.14 -12.77
C VAL A 125 -12.09 -12.28 -12.77
N VAL A 126 -11.21 -12.50 -13.74
CA VAL A 126 -9.97 -11.72 -13.90
C VAL A 126 -10.25 -10.50 -14.76
N VAL A 127 -9.82 -9.34 -14.31
CA VAL A 127 -10.06 -8.04 -14.93
C VAL A 127 -8.73 -7.35 -15.21
N GLY A 128 -8.45 -7.10 -16.49
CA GLY A 128 -7.34 -6.29 -17.00
C GLY A 128 -7.82 -5.02 -17.74
N ASP A 129 -9.10 -4.64 -17.58
CA ASP A 129 -9.70 -3.45 -18.19
C ASP A 129 -9.84 -2.30 -17.19
N PRO A 130 -9.35 -1.09 -17.51
CA PRO A 130 -9.42 0.07 -16.60
C PRO A 130 -10.85 0.51 -16.25
N ALA A 131 -11.81 0.41 -17.19
CA ALA A 131 -13.19 0.85 -16.96
C ALA A 131 -13.92 -0.12 -16.01
N ILE A 132 -13.69 -1.41 -16.17
CA ILE A 132 -14.22 -2.44 -15.28
C ILE A 132 -13.57 -2.33 -13.90
N ALA A 133 -12.25 -2.16 -13.83
CA ALA A 133 -11.54 -1.92 -12.58
C ALA A 133 -12.08 -0.70 -11.84
N LYS A 134 -12.32 0.41 -12.55
CA LYS A 134 -12.96 1.63 -12.02
C LYS A 134 -14.34 1.34 -11.44
N HIS A 135 -15.18 0.59 -12.17
CA HIS A 135 -16.51 0.22 -11.71
C HIS A 135 -16.46 -0.54 -10.38
N VAL A 136 -15.64 -1.57 -10.31
CA VAL A 136 -15.52 -2.41 -9.09
C VAL A 136 -14.92 -1.63 -7.92
N LEU A 137 -13.83 -0.90 -8.13
CA LEU A 137 -13.11 -0.21 -7.06
C LEU A 137 -13.86 1.01 -6.51
N ARG A 138 -14.70 1.67 -7.30
CA ARG A 138 -15.54 2.79 -6.84
C ARG A 138 -16.78 2.36 -6.08
N ASN A 139 -17.30 1.18 -6.36
CA ASN A 139 -18.53 0.66 -5.76
C ASN A 139 -18.24 -0.20 -4.51
N TYR A 140 -17.40 0.29 -3.58
CA TYR A 140 -16.95 -0.45 -2.40
C TYR A 140 -18.09 -1.00 -1.52
N GLY A 141 -19.28 -0.40 -1.55
CA GLY A 141 -20.45 -0.93 -0.83
C GLY A 141 -21.05 -2.19 -1.47
N ARG A 142 -20.75 -2.45 -2.75
CA ARG A 142 -21.18 -3.66 -3.48
C ARG A 142 -20.06 -4.70 -3.57
N TYR A 143 -18.81 -4.31 -3.32
CA TYR A 143 -17.62 -5.15 -3.47
C TYR A 143 -16.76 -5.09 -2.21
N ALA A 144 -16.77 -6.19 -1.45
CA ALA A 144 -15.99 -6.35 -0.22
C ALA A 144 -14.54 -6.79 -0.52
N LYS A 145 -13.66 -6.79 0.48
CA LYS A 145 -12.30 -7.33 0.41
C LYS A 145 -12.27 -8.83 0.09
N GLY A 146 -13.32 -9.56 0.51
CA GLY A 146 -13.50 -10.97 0.18
C GLY A 146 -12.35 -11.84 0.61
N LEU A 147 -11.78 -12.59 -0.35
CA LEU A 147 -10.71 -13.54 -0.09
C LEU A 147 -9.50 -12.91 0.63
N VAL A 148 -9.13 -11.67 0.30
CA VAL A 148 -7.97 -11.01 0.97
C VAL A 148 -8.21 -10.87 2.47
N ALA A 149 -9.42 -10.48 2.89
CA ALA A 149 -9.75 -10.40 4.31
C ALA A 149 -9.71 -11.80 4.96
N GLU A 150 -10.29 -12.81 4.30
CA GLU A 150 -10.33 -14.18 4.83
C GLU A 150 -8.95 -14.79 5.07
N VAL A 151 -8.02 -14.61 4.13
CA VAL A 151 -6.68 -15.22 4.23
C VAL A 151 -5.73 -14.45 5.14
N SER A 152 -6.01 -13.16 5.38
CA SER A 152 -5.13 -12.26 6.12
C SER A 152 -5.64 -11.91 7.53
N GLU A 153 -6.85 -12.32 7.91
CA GLU A 153 -7.44 -12.05 9.22
C GLU A 153 -6.54 -12.49 10.39
N PHE A 154 -5.86 -13.63 10.24
CA PHE A 154 -4.94 -14.14 11.27
C PHE A 154 -3.78 -13.18 11.58
N LEU A 155 -3.37 -12.37 10.60
CA LEU A 155 -2.32 -11.36 10.71
C LEU A 155 -2.88 -10.02 11.18
N PHE A 156 -3.87 -9.48 10.47
CA PHE A 156 -4.37 -8.12 10.66
C PHE A 156 -5.52 -8.00 11.66
N GLY A 157 -6.06 -9.12 12.17
CA GLY A 157 -7.23 -9.09 13.05
C GLY A 157 -8.40 -8.34 12.42
N SER A 158 -8.88 -7.30 13.09
CA SER A 158 -9.93 -6.38 12.60
C SER A 158 -9.38 -5.04 12.11
N GLY A 159 -8.08 -4.97 11.79
CA GLY A 159 -7.41 -3.73 11.35
C GLY A 159 -8.02 -3.13 10.08
N PHE A 160 -7.89 -1.82 9.94
CA PHE A 160 -8.55 -1.04 8.86
C PHE A 160 -8.17 -1.49 7.44
N ALA A 161 -7.05 -2.18 7.25
CA ALA A 161 -6.63 -2.69 5.94
C ALA A 161 -7.63 -3.70 5.37
N ILE A 162 -8.24 -4.54 6.22
CA ILE A 162 -9.18 -5.59 5.83
C ILE A 162 -10.59 -5.40 6.39
N ALA A 163 -10.79 -4.49 7.35
CA ALA A 163 -12.08 -4.17 7.93
C ALA A 163 -13.11 -3.73 6.88
N GLU A 164 -14.40 -3.96 7.16
CA GLU A 164 -15.51 -3.63 6.28
C GLU A 164 -16.55 -2.73 6.96
N GLY A 165 -17.42 -2.13 6.15
CA GLY A 165 -18.59 -1.38 6.61
C GLY A 165 -18.27 -0.19 7.53
N PRO A 166 -19.08 0.01 8.60
CA PRO A 166 -18.92 1.14 9.52
C PRO A 166 -17.58 1.15 10.24
N LEU A 167 -17.05 -0.03 10.63
CA LEU A 167 -15.75 -0.15 11.29
C LEU A 167 -14.64 0.41 10.40
N TRP A 168 -14.58 -0.03 9.14
CA TRP A 168 -13.61 0.51 8.18
C TRP A 168 -13.73 2.05 8.05
N THR A 169 -14.96 2.56 7.92
CA THR A 169 -15.18 3.99 7.74
C THR A 169 -14.68 4.79 8.95
N ALA A 170 -14.96 4.33 10.16
CA ALA A 170 -14.50 4.95 11.40
C ALA A 170 -12.96 4.92 11.47
N ARG A 171 -12.35 3.74 11.31
CA ARG A 171 -10.89 3.59 11.44
C ARG A 171 -10.12 4.35 10.37
N ARG A 172 -10.61 4.33 9.11
CA ARG A 172 -10.00 5.13 8.05
C ARG A 172 -10.03 6.64 8.36
N ARG A 173 -11.14 7.14 8.90
CA ARG A 173 -11.24 8.55 9.31
C ARG A 173 -10.27 8.92 10.42
N ALA A 174 -10.04 8.03 11.38
CA ALA A 174 -9.08 8.23 12.46
C ALA A 174 -7.63 8.29 11.94
N VAL A 175 -7.28 7.42 10.99
CA VAL A 175 -5.91 7.29 10.48
C VAL A 175 -5.53 8.38 9.47
N VAL A 176 -6.42 8.75 8.55
CA VAL A 176 -6.11 9.68 7.44
C VAL A 176 -5.49 11.02 7.90
N PRO A 177 -5.95 11.67 8.99
CA PRO A 177 -5.36 12.92 9.44
C PRO A 177 -3.88 12.81 9.82
N SER A 178 -3.43 11.67 10.38
CA SER A 178 -2.03 11.45 10.74
C SER A 178 -1.09 11.33 9.53
N LEU A 179 -1.63 11.15 8.34
CA LEU A 179 -0.92 11.10 7.05
C LEU A 179 -1.11 12.39 6.24
N HIS A 180 -1.58 13.47 6.87
CA HIS A 180 -1.72 14.76 6.20
C HIS A 180 -0.34 15.39 5.91
N LYS A 181 -0.27 16.18 4.84
CA LYS A 181 0.94 16.87 4.36
C LYS A 181 1.79 17.48 5.48
N LYS A 182 1.15 18.12 6.48
CA LYS A 182 1.81 18.77 7.61
C LYS A 182 2.69 17.79 8.42
N TYR A 183 2.20 16.60 8.66
CA TYR A 183 2.93 15.55 9.39
C TYR A 183 3.96 14.85 8.50
N LEU A 184 3.61 14.61 7.24
CA LEU A 184 4.52 13.99 6.29
C LEU A 184 5.77 14.85 6.03
N SER A 185 5.66 16.19 6.08
CA SER A 185 6.85 17.06 5.95
C SER A 185 7.84 16.84 7.09
N VAL A 186 7.37 16.61 8.31
CA VAL A 186 8.24 16.29 9.46
C VAL A 186 8.90 14.92 9.29
N MET A 187 8.19 13.94 8.74
CA MET A 187 8.75 12.61 8.47
C MET A 187 9.88 12.67 7.42
N VAL A 188 9.77 13.52 6.41
CA VAL A 188 10.85 13.74 5.44
C VAL A 188 12.14 14.14 6.14
N ASP A 189 12.08 15.18 6.98
CA ASP A 189 13.28 15.77 7.58
C ASP A 189 13.84 14.90 8.72
N ARG A 190 12.97 14.34 9.57
CA ARG A 190 13.39 13.65 10.79
C ARG A 190 13.58 12.16 10.65
N VAL A 191 12.89 11.51 9.68
CA VAL A 191 12.89 10.06 9.54
C VAL A 191 13.51 9.60 8.25
N PHE A 192 12.94 9.97 7.10
CA PHE A 192 13.33 9.38 5.81
C PHE A 192 14.77 9.72 5.43
N CYS A 193 15.17 11.00 5.59
CA CYS A 193 16.55 11.40 5.34
C CYS A 193 17.53 10.65 6.25
N ARG A 194 17.23 10.59 7.54
CA ARG A 194 18.08 9.91 8.52
C ARG A 194 18.24 8.41 8.24
N CYS A 195 17.15 7.72 7.92
CA CYS A 195 17.21 6.30 7.58
C CYS A 195 18.01 6.07 6.28
N ALA A 196 17.82 6.91 5.27
CA ALA A 196 18.58 6.82 4.02
C ALA A 196 20.09 7.09 4.23
N GLU A 197 20.45 8.09 5.03
CA GLU A 197 21.85 8.37 5.37
C GLU A 197 22.51 7.21 6.12
N ARG A 198 21.81 6.61 7.10
CA ARG A 198 22.31 5.42 7.81
C ARG A 198 22.55 4.24 6.86
N LEU A 199 21.70 4.04 5.86
CA LEU A 199 21.97 3.01 4.87
C LEU A 199 23.18 3.36 4.00
N VAL A 200 23.38 4.62 3.60
CA VAL A 200 24.60 5.06 2.89
C VAL A 200 25.84 4.78 3.74
N GLU A 201 25.82 5.10 5.03
CA GLU A 201 26.93 4.80 5.97
C GLU A 201 27.24 3.29 6.01
N LYS A 202 26.21 2.44 6.11
CA LYS A 202 26.37 0.98 6.05
C LYS A 202 27.01 0.53 4.72
N LEU A 203 26.57 1.08 3.61
CA LEU A 203 27.06 0.71 2.28
C LEU A 203 28.49 1.23 1.99
N GLN A 204 28.98 2.22 2.72
CA GLN A 204 30.36 2.72 2.56
C GLN A 204 31.42 1.64 2.81
N ALA A 205 31.19 0.77 3.79
CA ALA A 205 32.10 -0.37 4.03
C ALA A 205 32.20 -1.28 2.82
N ALA A 206 31.06 -1.67 2.25
CA ALA A 206 31.00 -2.51 1.05
C ALA A 206 31.59 -1.79 -0.18
N ALA A 207 31.46 -0.46 -0.26
CA ALA A 207 32.06 0.35 -1.32
C ALA A 207 33.59 0.37 -1.26
N LEU A 208 34.18 0.35 -0.06
CA LEU A 208 35.62 0.28 0.15
C LEU A 208 36.18 -1.11 -0.17
N ASP A 209 35.49 -2.15 0.26
CA ASP A 209 35.91 -3.55 0.10
C ASP A 209 35.56 -4.11 -1.30
N GLY A 210 34.74 -3.44 -2.08
CA GLY A 210 34.27 -3.90 -3.40
C GLY A 210 33.33 -5.11 -3.32
N THR A 211 32.77 -5.41 -2.14
CA THR A 211 31.86 -6.52 -1.92
C THR A 211 30.49 -6.25 -2.52
N ALA A 212 29.84 -7.29 -3.05
CA ALA A 212 28.48 -7.19 -3.55
C ALA A 212 27.48 -7.18 -2.37
N VAL A 213 26.49 -6.32 -2.44
CA VAL A 213 25.44 -6.17 -1.43
C VAL A 213 24.07 -6.52 -2.00
N ASN A 214 23.23 -7.18 -1.21
CA ASN A 214 21.84 -7.43 -1.55
C ASN A 214 21.01 -6.18 -1.26
N MET A 215 20.69 -5.41 -2.29
CA MET A 215 19.94 -4.17 -2.12
C MET A 215 18.48 -4.38 -1.70
N GLU A 216 17.83 -5.46 -2.13
CA GLU A 216 16.47 -5.79 -1.70
C GLU A 216 16.38 -5.97 -0.18
N GLU A 217 17.32 -6.69 0.40
CA GLU A 217 17.42 -6.88 1.85
C GLU A 217 17.71 -5.56 2.58
N ASN A 218 18.66 -4.78 2.08
CA ASN A 218 18.98 -3.47 2.65
C ASN A 218 17.80 -2.49 2.59
N PHE A 219 17.02 -2.51 1.53
CA PHE A 219 15.81 -1.70 1.44
C PHE A 219 14.70 -2.18 2.38
N SER A 220 14.56 -3.49 2.58
CA SER A 220 13.66 -4.04 3.59
C SER A 220 14.02 -3.57 5.00
N GLN A 221 15.31 -3.58 5.34
CA GLN A 221 15.80 -3.07 6.63
C GLN A 221 15.56 -1.56 6.78
N LEU A 222 15.86 -0.77 5.74
CA LEU A 222 15.61 0.67 5.71
C LEU A 222 14.14 1.00 5.99
N THR A 223 13.22 0.37 5.26
CA THR A 223 11.79 0.67 5.34
C THR A 223 11.18 0.18 6.65
N LEU A 224 11.71 -0.88 7.28
CA LEU A 224 11.31 -1.26 8.62
C LEU A 224 11.72 -0.20 9.66
N ASP A 225 12.93 0.32 9.58
CA ASP A 225 13.37 1.39 10.48
C ASP A 225 12.55 2.67 10.25
N ALA A 226 12.28 3.02 8.98
CA ALA A 226 11.48 4.19 8.63
C ALA A 226 10.03 4.10 9.13
N ILE A 227 9.36 2.97 8.90
CA ILE A 227 7.98 2.78 9.39
C ILE A 227 7.95 2.69 10.93
N GLY A 228 8.95 2.07 11.55
CA GLY A 228 9.11 1.99 13.00
C GLY A 228 9.19 3.36 13.65
N LEU A 229 10.05 4.22 13.13
CA LEU A 229 10.20 5.61 13.60
C LEU A 229 8.94 6.43 13.31
N SER A 230 8.35 6.32 12.11
CA SER A 230 7.18 7.13 11.73
C SER A 230 5.91 6.74 12.47
N VAL A 231 5.69 5.45 12.71
CA VAL A 231 4.44 4.96 13.34
C VAL A 231 4.56 4.93 14.85
N PHE A 232 5.72 4.52 15.39
CA PHE A 232 5.88 4.20 16.81
C PHE A 232 6.93 5.07 17.53
N ASN A 233 7.65 5.94 16.83
CA ASN A 233 8.87 6.57 17.32
C ASN A 233 9.88 5.54 17.86
N TYR A 234 9.96 4.39 17.22
CA TYR A 234 10.79 3.28 17.62
C TYR A 234 11.77 2.89 16.51
N ASN A 235 13.05 2.88 16.84
CA ASN A 235 14.09 2.41 15.94
C ASN A 235 14.29 0.90 16.11
N PHE A 236 13.93 0.11 15.08
CA PHE A 236 14.19 -1.33 15.06
C PHE A 236 15.69 -1.65 14.93
N ASP A 237 16.46 -0.69 14.46
CA ASP A 237 17.90 -0.81 14.19
C ASP A 237 18.26 -1.96 13.24
N SER A 238 17.36 -2.24 12.33
CA SER A 238 17.43 -3.40 11.43
C SER A 238 18.55 -3.30 10.40
N LEU A 239 19.09 -2.11 10.17
CA LEU A 239 20.28 -1.90 9.32
C LEU A 239 21.56 -2.47 9.96
N THR A 240 21.64 -2.57 11.28
CA THR A 240 22.85 -2.98 12.01
C THR A 240 22.70 -4.32 12.73
N ALA A 241 21.47 -4.74 13.03
CA ALA A 241 21.16 -5.98 13.73
C ALA A 241 20.02 -6.75 13.03
N ASP A 242 20.07 -8.09 13.10
CA ASP A 242 19.00 -8.93 12.61
C ASP A 242 17.71 -8.65 13.38
N SER A 243 16.65 -8.30 12.67
CA SER A 243 15.36 -8.02 13.27
C SER A 243 14.42 -9.23 13.14
N PRO A 244 14.01 -9.85 14.27
CA PRO A 244 13.05 -10.95 14.24
C PRO A 244 11.69 -10.53 13.68
N VAL A 245 11.39 -9.23 13.63
CA VAL A 245 10.16 -8.68 13.08
C VAL A 245 10.12 -8.81 11.56
N ILE A 246 11.25 -8.62 10.86
CA ILE A 246 11.34 -8.79 9.41
C ILE A 246 10.96 -10.23 9.03
N ASP A 247 11.62 -11.21 9.61
CA ASP A 247 11.36 -12.62 9.33
C ASP A 247 9.93 -13.03 9.68
N ALA A 248 9.39 -12.45 10.75
CA ALA A 248 8.02 -12.70 11.17
C ALA A 248 7.01 -12.11 10.17
N VAL A 249 7.22 -10.88 9.67
CA VAL A 249 6.36 -10.25 8.66
C VAL A 249 6.39 -11.06 7.37
N TYR A 250 7.57 -11.41 6.84
CA TYR A 250 7.68 -12.24 5.65
C TYR A 250 7.02 -13.62 5.81
N THR A 251 7.22 -14.26 6.96
CA THR A 251 6.58 -15.56 7.26
C THR A 251 5.05 -15.44 7.26
N ALA A 252 4.50 -14.40 7.87
CA ALA A 252 3.06 -14.20 7.94
C ALA A 252 2.45 -13.85 6.57
N LEU A 253 3.11 -13.00 5.79
CA LEU A 253 2.65 -12.64 4.44
C LEU A 253 2.71 -13.83 3.48
N LYS A 254 3.78 -14.62 3.53
CA LYS A 254 3.91 -15.85 2.75
C LYS A 254 2.85 -16.89 3.11
N GLU A 255 2.45 -16.95 4.38
CA GLU A 255 1.32 -17.80 4.79
C GLU A 255 -0.01 -17.28 4.23
N ALA A 256 -0.25 -15.97 4.25
CA ALA A 256 -1.47 -15.38 3.67
C ALA A 256 -1.56 -15.66 2.16
N GLU A 257 -0.45 -15.56 1.44
CA GLU A 257 -0.35 -15.92 0.03
C GLU A 257 -0.68 -17.41 -0.19
N ALA A 258 -0.03 -18.31 0.53
CA ALA A 258 -0.26 -19.74 0.43
C ALA A 258 -1.72 -20.11 0.71
N ARG A 259 -2.38 -19.46 1.70
CA ARG A 259 -3.82 -19.62 1.95
C ARG A 259 -4.68 -19.18 0.76
N SER A 260 -4.22 -18.20 -0.02
CA SER A 260 -4.97 -17.73 -1.18
C SER A 260 -5.02 -18.76 -2.32
N THR A 261 -4.00 -19.61 -2.41
CA THR A 261 -3.84 -20.66 -3.42
C THR A 261 -4.24 -22.06 -2.94
N ASP A 262 -4.36 -22.27 -1.61
CA ASP A 262 -4.78 -23.56 -1.04
C ASP A 262 -6.18 -23.96 -1.52
N LEU A 263 -6.32 -25.20 -1.97
CA LEU A 263 -7.59 -25.75 -2.46
C LEU A 263 -8.65 -25.86 -1.34
N LEU A 264 -8.21 -26.24 -0.14
CA LEU A 264 -9.08 -26.40 1.03
C LEU A 264 -8.69 -25.39 2.12
N PRO A 265 -9.64 -24.65 2.70
CA PRO A 265 -9.39 -23.69 3.76
C PRO A 265 -9.17 -24.38 5.12
N TYR A 266 -8.20 -25.31 5.21
CA TYR A 266 -7.94 -26.12 6.41
C TYR A 266 -7.52 -25.29 7.62
N TRP A 267 -6.98 -24.07 7.39
CA TRP A 267 -6.67 -23.11 8.47
C TRP A 267 -7.91 -22.60 9.23
N LYS A 268 -9.12 -22.84 8.71
CA LYS A 268 -10.38 -22.59 9.43
C LYS A 268 -10.72 -23.70 10.42
N VAL A 269 -10.01 -24.82 10.40
CA VAL A 269 -10.19 -25.96 11.29
C VAL A 269 -9.18 -25.88 12.44
N ASN A 270 -9.62 -25.48 13.62
CA ASN A 270 -8.75 -25.23 14.79
C ASN A 270 -7.78 -26.38 15.11
N PHE A 271 -8.19 -27.63 14.92
CA PHE A 271 -7.31 -28.78 15.16
C PHE A 271 -6.15 -28.81 14.14
N LEU A 272 -6.45 -28.57 12.85
CA LEU A 272 -5.44 -28.60 11.80
C LEU A 272 -4.41 -27.48 11.95
N CYS A 273 -4.83 -26.31 12.43
CA CYS A 273 -3.92 -25.20 12.71
C CYS A 273 -2.82 -25.58 13.72
N LYS A 274 -3.12 -26.49 14.65
CA LYS A 274 -2.19 -26.90 15.71
C LYS A 274 -1.20 -27.99 15.30
N ILE A 275 -1.46 -28.68 14.20
CA ILE A 275 -0.61 -29.81 13.74
C ILE A 275 0.10 -29.55 12.42
N VAL A 276 -0.40 -28.63 11.59
CA VAL A 276 0.23 -28.30 10.31
C VAL A 276 1.45 -27.40 10.55
N PRO A 277 2.69 -27.84 10.23
CA PRO A 277 3.92 -27.09 10.55
C PRO A 277 3.92 -25.66 10.01
N ARG A 278 3.37 -25.43 8.80
CA ARG A 278 3.25 -24.11 8.18
C ARG A 278 2.38 -23.17 9.04
N GLN A 279 1.26 -23.65 9.57
CA GLN A 279 0.37 -22.88 10.44
C GLN A 279 1.03 -22.54 11.78
N ILE A 280 1.72 -23.51 12.39
CA ILE A 280 2.45 -23.30 13.64
C ILE A 280 3.54 -22.23 13.46
N LYS A 281 4.26 -22.27 12.33
CA LYS A 281 5.30 -21.27 12.01
C LYS A 281 4.67 -19.87 11.85
N ALA A 282 3.55 -19.77 11.13
CA ALA A 282 2.84 -18.52 10.92
C ALA A 282 2.26 -17.95 12.24
N GLU A 283 1.68 -18.79 13.09
CA GLU A 283 1.16 -18.38 14.40
C GLU A 283 2.25 -17.82 15.31
N LYS A 284 3.43 -18.48 15.34
CA LYS A 284 4.60 -17.96 16.06
C LYS A 284 5.07 -16.62 15.52
N ALA A 285 5.11 -16.46 14.20
CA ALA A 285 5.49 -15.20 13.55
C ALA A 285 4.53 -14.07 13.91
N VAL A 286 3.23 -14.32 13.81
CA VAL A 286 2.20 -13.33 14.19
C VAL A 286 2.28 -12.98 15.68
N ALA A 287 2.59 -13.95 16.54
CA ALA A 287 2.77 -13.69 17.97
C ALA A 287 3.95 -12.74 18.24
N VAL A 288 5.07 -12.88 17.53
CA VAL A 288 6.21 -11.94 17.62
C VAL A 288 5.77 -10.54 17.24
N ILE A 289 5.11 -10.37 16.07
CA ILE A 289 4.71 -9.05 15.59
C ILE A 289 3.71 -8.40 16.56
N ARG A 290 2.69 -9.14 17.02
CA ARG A 290 1.67 -8.64 17.95
C ARG A 290 2.27 -8.21 19.28
N LYS A 291 3.16 -9.03 19.84
CA LYS A 291 3.85 -8.71 21.09
C LYS A 291 4.65 -7.42 20.96
N THR A 292 5.42 -7.27 19.88
CA THR A 292 6.19 -6.05 19.63
C THR A 292 5.28 -4.83 19.57
N VAL A 293 4.18 -4.87 18.82
CA VAL A 293 3.25 -3.74 18.70
C VAL A 293 2.56 -3.44 20.04
N GLU A 294 2.16 -4.45 20.81
CA GLU A 294 1.55 -4.27 22.14
C GLU A 294 2.52 -3.61 23.13
N GLU A 295 3.79 -4.00 23.12
CA GLU A 295 4.84 -3.38 23.96
C GLU A 295 5.06 -1.91 23.57
N LEU A 296 5.05 -1.57 22.27
CA LEU A 296 5.19 -0.20 21.79
C LEU A 296 3.97 0.66 22.15
N ILE A 297 2.76 0.11 22.08
CA ILE A 297 1.54 0.79 22.53
C ILE A 297 1.61 1.09 24.03
N ALA A 298 2.03 0.11 24.85
CA ALA A 298 2.14 0.28 26.29
C ALA A 298 3.12 1.39 26.65
N LYS A 299 4.32 1.39 26.06
CA LYS A 299 5.32 2.46 26.28
C LYS A 299 4.80 3.84 25.89
N CYS A 300 4.15 3.96 24.72
CA CYS A 300 3.62 5.25 24.29
C CYS A 300 2.50 5.75 25.19
N LYS A 301 1.64 4.86 25.70
CA LYS A 301 0.61 5.22 26.69
C LYS A 301 1.20 5.75 27.99
N GLU A 302 2.22 5.08 28.53
CA GLU A 302 2.91 5.54 29.75
C GLU A 302 3.48 6.95 29.57
N ILE A 303 4.07 7.25 28.38
CA ILE A 303 4.58 8.58 28.06
C ILE A 303 3.43 9.61 28.03
N VAL A 304 2.37 9.33 27.28
CA VAL A 304 1.20 10.23 27.16
C VAL A 304 0.52 10.48 28.51
N GLU A 305 0.40 9.45 29.36
CA GLU A 305 -0.17 9.57 30.70
C GLU A 305 0.72 10.39 31.65
N SER A 306 2.06 10.27 31.52
CA SER A 306 3.02 10.99 32.36
C SER A 306 3.11 12.48 32.04
N GLU A 307 2.92 12.86 30.79
CA GLU A 307 2.98 14.24 30.31
C GLU A 307 1.73 15.06 30.63
N GLY A 308 0.61 14.42 30.92
CA GLY A 308 -0.61 15.05 31.48
C GLY A 308 -1.27 16.12 30.61
N GLU A 309 -0.73 16.44 29.46
CA GLU A 309 -1.19 17.53 28.61
C GLU A 309 -1.84 17.04 27.31
N ARG A 310 -2.90 17.77 26.97
CA ARG A 310 -3.57 17.64 25.67
C ARG A 310 -2.72 18.33 24.62
N ILE A 311 -2.08 17.58 23.76
CA ILE A 311 -1.34 18.13 22.63
C ILE A 311 -2.34 18.71 21.64
N ASP A 312 -2.29 20.02 21.42
CA ASP A 312 -3.03 20.65 20.32
C ASP A 312 -2.43 20.18 18.99
N GLN A 313 -3.27 20.00 17.96
CA GLN A 313 -2.82 19.54 16.64
C GLN A 313 -1.73 20.45 16.02
N GLU A 314 -1.65 21.71 16.43
CA GLU A 314 -0.62 22.63 15.98
C GLU A 314 0.72 22.44 16.70
N GLU A 315 0.70 22.05 17.96
CA GLU A 315 1.89 21.77 18.77
C GLU A 315 2.50 20.41 18.42
N TYR A 316 1.67 19.44 18.04
CA TYR A 316 2.10 18.08 17.71
C TYR A 316 3.23 18.02 16.66
N VAL A 317 3.25 18.90 15.65
CA VAL A 317 4.28 18.93 14.59
C VAL A 317 5.66 19.30 15.16
N ASN A 318 5.68 20.06 16.25
CA ASN A 318 6.90 20.49 16.92
C ASN A 318 7.31 19.55 18.06
N ASP A 319 6.51 18.56 18.36
CA ASP A 319 6.75 17.58 19.41
C ASP A 319 8.05 16.79 19.19
N ALA A 320 8.62 16.31 20.28
CA ALA A 320 9.75 15.38 20.27
C ALA A 320 9.37 14.02 19.65
N ASP A 321 8.10 13.61 19.83
CA ASP A 321 7.53 12.38 19.27
C ASP A 321 6.37 12.66 18.30
N PRO A 322 6.63 12.91 17.00
CA PRO A 322 5.60 13.13 16.00
C PRO A 322 5.04 11.82 15.42
N SER A 323 5.06 10.70 16.15
CA SER A 323 4.63 9.40 15.63
C SER A 323 3.11 9.30 15.44
N ILE A 324 2.71 8.47 14.48
CA ILE A 324 1.29 8.21 14.20
C ILE A 324 0.58 7.61 15.43
N LEU A 325 1.26 6.74 16.19
CA LEU A 325 0.71 6.14 17.41
C LEU A 325 0.35 7.22 18.43
N ARG A 326 1.26 8.18 18.70
CA ARG A 326 0.99 9.28 19.63
C ARG A 326 -0.18 10.15 19.15
N PHE A 327 -0.24 10.45 17.84
CA PHE A 327 -1.38 11.14 17.24
C PHE A 327 -2.70 10.41 17.49
N LEU A 328 -2.74 9.08 17.29
CA LEU A 328 -3.93 8.27 17.49
C LEU A 328 -4.34 8.18 18.95
N LEU A 329 -3.39 8.18 19.88
CA LEU A 329 -3.66 8.18 21.32
C LEU A 329 -4.16 9.56 21.82
N ALA A 330 -3.64 10.64 21.25
CA ALA A 330 -4.07 12.00 21.55
C ALA A 330 -5.43 12.36 20.93
N SER A 331 -5.82 11.69 19.83
CA SER A 331 -7.14 11.83 19.24
C SER A 331 -8.17 11.18 20.17
N ARG A 332 -9.21 11.94 20.55
CA ARG A 332 -10.23 11.52 21.54
C ARG A 332 -11.19 10.41 21.09
N GLU A 333 -10.84 9.65 20.08
CA GLU A 333 -11.65 8.51 19.68
C GLU A 333 -11.43 7.37 20.68
N GLU A 334 -12.49 6.92 21.34
CA GLU A 334 -12.46 5.72 22.19
C GLU A 334 -12.18 4.48 21.32
N VAL A 335 -10.91 4.12 21.24
CA VAL A 335 -10.46 2.93 20.51
C VAL A 335 -9.95 1.91 21.52
N SER A 336 -10.47 0.68 21.43
CA SER A 336 -9.93 -0.41 22.24
C SER A 336 -8.45 -0.65 21.91
N SER A 337 -7.66 -1.04 22.91
CA SER A 337 -6.24 -1.39 22.69
C SER A 337 -6.06 -2.49 21.63
N LEU A 338 -7.03 -3.41 21.53
CA LEU A 338 -7.07 -4.46 20.50
C LEU A 338 -7.21 -3.88 19.10
N GLN A 339 -8.17 -2.97 18.91
CA GLN A 339 -8.39 -2.33 17.61
C GLN A 339 -7.20 -1.46 17.20
N LEU A 340 -6.64 -0.70 18.15
CA LEU A 340 -5.44 0.10 17.92
C LEU A 340 -4.27 -0.78 17.49
N ARG A 341 -4.03 -1.90 18.17
CA ARG A 341 -3.01 -2.89 17.78
C ARG A 341 -3.21 -3.36 16.35
N ASP A 342 -4.43 -3.77 15.99
CA ASP A 342 -4.73 -4.33 14.66
C ASP A 342 -4.58 -3.27 13.56
N ASP A 343 -4.89 -2.00 13.83
CA ASP A 343 -4.65 -0.90 12.90
C ASP A 343 -3.15 -0.61 12.72
N LEU A 344 -2.38 -0.61 13.80
CA LEU A 344 -0.93 -0.39 13.77
C LEU A 344 -0.18 -1.55 13.11
N LEU A 345 -0.64 -2.80 13.30
CA LEU A 345 -0.17 -3.95 12.55
C LEU A 345 -0.38 -3.77 11.05
N SER A 346 -1.54 -3.24 10.66
CA SER A 346 -1.84 -2.94 9.25
C SER A 346 -0.85 -1.92 8.67
N MET A 347 -0.46 -0.90 9.44
CA MET A 347 0.50 0.12 9.01
C MET A 347 1.91 -0.44 8.93
N LEU A 348 2.36 -1.17 9.95
CA LEU A 348 3.70 -1.75 10.01
C LEU A 348 3.97 -2.65 8.80
N VAL A 349 3.06 -3.60 8.56
CA VAL A 349 3.21 -4.56 7.46
C VAL A 349 3.10 -3.88 6.09
N ALA A 350 2.12 -2.98 5.92
CA ALA A 350 1.91 -2.32 4.64
C ALA A 350 3.05 -1.35 4.27
N GLY A 351 3.60 -0.61 5.24
CA GLY A 351 4.64 0.39 4.97
C GLY A 351 6.03 -0.21 4.77
N HIS A 352 6.33 -1.33 5.42
CA HIS A 352 7.62 -1.99 5.33
C HIS A 352 7.86 -2.61 3.93
N GLU A 353 7.08 -3.61 3.56
CA GLU A 353 7.36 -4.45 2.39
C GLU A 353 7.14 -3.74 1.05
N THR A 354 6.07 -2.93 0.96
CA THR A 354 5.71 -2.30 -0.32
C THR A 354 6.73 -1.27 -0.76
N THR A 355 7.21 -0.42 0.15
CA THR A 355 8.19 0.62 -0.18
C THR A 355 9.56 0.01 -0.48
N ALA A 356 9.97 -1.05 0.24
CA ALA A 356 11.19 -1.80 -0.08
C ALA A 356 11.19 -2.32 -1.52
N SER A 357 10.06 -2.89 -1.96
CA SER A 357 9.91 -3.38 -3.34
C SER A 357 9.96 -2.24 -4.36
N VAL A 358 9.35 -1.08 -4.08
CA VAL A 358 9.44 0.11 -4.96
C VAL A 358 10.89 0.54 -5.14
N LEU A 359 11.65 0.63 -4.05
CA LEU A 359 13.06 1.01 -4.08
C LEU A 359 13.90 -0.01 -4.89
N THR A 360 13.66 -1.30 -4.65
CA THR A 360 14.35 -2.40 -5.32
C THR A 360 14.18 -2.34 -6.84
N TRP A 361 12.94 -2.28 -7.30
CA TRP A 361 12.67 -2.30 -8.75
C TRP A 361 13.00 -0.98 -9.43
N THR A 362 12.87 0.16 -8.74
CA THR A 362 13.30 1.45 -9.29
C THR A 362 14.81 1.48 -9.49
N LEU A 363 15.58 1.05 -8.49
CA LEU A 363 17.04 0.99 -8.60
C LEU A 363 17.49 -0.02 -9.67
N TYR A 364 16.83 -1.17 -9.77
CA TYR A 364 17.07 -2.15 -10.83
C TYR A 364 16.87 -1.54 -12.21
N LEU A 365 15.75 -0.87 -12.45
CA LEU A 365 15.45 -0.24 -13.75
C LEU A 365 16.45 0.85 -14.09
N LEU A 366 16.78 1.72 -13.14
CA LEU A 366 17.80 2.75 -13.33
C LEU A 366 19.17 2.15 -13.64
N SER A 367 19.53 1.03 -13.01
CA SER A 367 20.81 0.35 -13.29
C SER A 367 20.88 -0.34 -14.64
N LYS A 368 19.73 -0.49 -15.34
CA LYS A 368 19.62 -1.03 -16.69
C LYS A 368 19.55 0.03 -17.78
N ASP A 369 19.28 1.28 -17.40
CA ASP A 369 19.15 2.42 -18.32
C ASP A 369 20.04 3.58 -17.87
N ASP A 370 21.28 3.58 -18.39
CA ASP A 370 22.29 4.60 -18.09
C ASP A 370 21.81 6.02 -18.42
N SER A 371 20.95 6.18 -19.41
CA SER A 371 20.42 7.49 -19.79
C SER A 371 19.50 8.05 -18.70
N SER A 372 18.57 7.25 -18.21
CA SER A 372 17.66 7.65 -17.12
C SER A 372 18.41 7.79 -15.79
N LEU A 373 19.37 6.90 -15.52
CA LEU A 373 20.21 7.01 -14.32
C LEU A 373 20.94 8.35 -14.30
N LYS A 374 21.63 8.71 -15.41
CA LYS A 374 22.35 9.96 -15.52
C LYS A 374 21.44 11.19 -15.36
N LYS A 375 20.28 11.20 -16.03
CA LYS A 375 19.29 12.29 -15.89
C LYS A 375 18.80 12.44 -14.45
N ALA A 376 18.52 11.33 -13.76
CA ALA A 376 18.10 11.33 -12.38
C ALA A 376 19.19 11.86 -11.45
N GLN A 377 20.45 11.44 -11.65
CA GLN A 377 21.59 11.93 -10.88
C GLN A 377 21.85 13.43 -11.12
N GLU A 378 21.78 13.91 -12.37
CA GLU A 378 21.93 15.33 -12.71
C GLU A 378 20.81 16.19 -12.08
N GLU A 379 19.57 15.68 -12.03
CA GLU A 379 18.48 16.36 -11.35
C GLU A 379 18.73 16.46 -9.84
N VAL A 380 19.12 15.35 -9.22
CA VAL A 380 19.40 15.27 -7.78
C VAL A 380 20.55 16.18 -7.41
N ASP A 381 21.67 16.14 -8.12
CA ASP A 381 22.84 17.01 -7.88
C ASP A 381 22.47 18.50 -7.95
N ARG A 382 21.68 18.87 -8.97
CA ARG A 382 21.22 20.26 -9.15
C ARG A 382 20.31 20.74 -8.02
N VAL A 383 19.44 19.84 -7.51
CA VAL A 383 18.45 20.18 -6.47
C VAL A 383 19.06 20.16 -5.08
N LEU A 384 19.84 19.13 -4.74
CA LEU A 384 20.34 18.90 -3.39
C LEU A 384 21.67 19.62 -3.10
N GLN A 385 22.58 19.68 -4.05
CA GLN A 385 23.88 20.34 -3.91
C GLN A 385 24.68 19.88 -2.67
N GLY A 386 24.64 18.58 -2.38
CA GLY A 386 25.37 17.96 -1.27
C GLY A 386 24.67 17.99 0.09
N ARG A 387 23.46 18.53 0.20
CA ARG A 387 22.69 18.56 1.44
C ARG A 387 21.54 17.54 1.44
N PRO A 388 21.04 17.11 2.61
CA PRO A 388 19.86 16.28 2.70
C PRO A 388 18.64 16.92 2.02
N PRO A 389 17.76 16.14 1.38
CA PRO A 389 16.54 16.65 0.76
C PRO A 389 15.55 17.15 1.83
N THR A 390 14.87 18.25 1.53
CA THR A 390 13.75 18.77 2.31
C THR A 390 12.43 18.48 1.63
N TYR A 391 11.33 18.63 2.35
CA TYR A 391 10.00 18.46 1.75
C TYR A 391 9.75 19.34 0.50
N GLU A 392 10.31 20.57 0.48
CA GLU A 392 10.15 21.47 -0.68
C GLU A 392 11.02 21.07 -1.89
N ASP A 393 12.09 20.31 -1.68
CA ASP A 393 12.93 19.82 -2.77
C ASP A 393 12.27 18.69 -3.54
N ILE A 394 11.39 17.90 -2.89
CA ILE A 394 10.69 16.77 -3.51
C ILE A 394 9.91 17.22 -4.74
N LYS A 395 9.28 18.40 -4.69
CA LYS A 395 8.55 18.97 -5.84
C LYS A 395 9.45 19.30 -7.04
N LYS A 396 10.76 19.43 -6.82
CA LYS A 396 11.77 19.75 -7.84
C LYS A 396 12.37 18.47 -8.44
N LEU A 397 12.26 17.33 -7.75
CA LEU A 397 12.73 16.02 -8.17
C LEU A 397 11.70 15.32 -9.10
N LYS A 398 11.37 16.01 -10.19
CA LYS A 398 10.29 15.57 -11.09
C LYS A 398 10.66 14.33 -11.89
N PHE A 399 11.87 14.29 -12.45
CA PHE A 399 12.31 13.15 -13.26
C PHE A 399 12.49 11.89 -12.40
N LEU A 400 13.07 12.03 -11.21
CA LEU A 400 13.16 10.92 -10.25
C LEU A 400 11.76 10.39 -9.88
N THR A 401 10.79 11.28 -9.66
CA THR A 401 9.39 10.90 -9.44
C THR A 401 8.80 10.15 -10.64
N CYS A 402 9.13 10.56 -11.87
CA CYS A 402 8.73 9.83 -13.08
C CYS A 402 9.34 8.43 -13.13
N CYS A 403 10.61 8.27 -12.76
CA CYS A 403 11.26 6.96 -12.68
C CYS A 403 10.56 6.02 -11.69
N ILE A 404 10.18 6.53 -10.51
CA ILE A 404 9.44 5.76 -9.51
C ILE A 404 8.05 5.35 -10.04
N ASN A 405 7.32 6.28 -10.68
CA ASN A 405 6.00 5.97 -11.24
C ASN A 405 6.09 4.93 -12.37
N GLU A 406 7.09 5.03 -13.24
CA GLU A 406 7.30 4.03 -14.30
C GLU A 406 7.71 2.67 -13.73
N SER A 407 8.50 2.66 -12.65
CA SER A 407 8.79 1.44 -11.90
C SER A 407 7.51 0.83 -11.30
N LEU A 408 6.65 1.63 -10.68
CA LEU A 408 5.34 1.19 -10.17
C LEU A 408 4.38 0.71 -11.26
N ARG A 409 4.54 1.20 -12.50
CA ARG A 409 3.80 0.68 -13.64
C ARG A 409 4.29 -0.70 -14.06
N LEU A 410 5.60 -0.86 -14.20
CA LEU A 410 6.21 -2.13 -14.62
C LEU A 410 6.17 -3.21 -13.52
N TYR A 411 6.32 -2.80 -12.27
CA TYR A 411 6.33 -3.67 -11.10
C TYR A 411 5.33 -3.15 -10.05
N PRO A 412 4.01 -3.33 -10.26
CA PRO A 412 2.99 -2.83 -9.32
C PRO A 412 2.95 -3.63 -8.02
N HIS A 413 2.76 -2.93 -6.90
CA HIS A 413 2.68 -3.53 -5.57
C HIS A 413 1.36 -3.16 -4.86
N PRO A 414 0.37 -4.08 -4.79
CA PRO A 414 0.39 -5.47 -5.29
C PRO A 414 0.08 -5.58 -6.78
N PRO A 415 0.53 -6.67 -7.45
CA PRO A 415 0.24 -6.91 -8.86
C PRO A 415 -1.23 -7.28 -9.13
N VAL A 416 -1.94 -7.70 -8.10
CA VAL A 416 -3.34 -8.14 -8.17
C VAL A 416 -4.13 -7.62 -6.97
N LEU A 417 -5.32 -7.09 -7.23
CA LEU A 417 -6.30 -6.69 -6.20
C LEU A 417 -7.50 -7.63 -6.26
N ILE A 418 -7.99 -8.10 -5.13
CA ILE A 418 -9.17 -8.98 -5.08
C ILE A 418 -10.33 -8.26 -4.41
N ARG A 419 -11.52 -8.47 -4.97
CA ARG A 419 -12.81 -8.02 -4.41
C ARG A 419 -13.83 -9.14 -4.55
N ARG A 420 -14.82 -9.19 -3.66
CA ARG A 420 -15.97 -10.10 -3.75
C ARG A 420 -17.23 -9.32 -3.99
N ALA A 421 -18.00 -9.69 -5.02
CA ALA A 421 -19.32 -9.15 -5.26
C ALA A 421 -20.26 -9.58 -4.12
N MET A 422 -20.91 -8.63 -3.47
CA MET A 422 -21.86 -8.87 -2.39
C MET A 422 -23.30 -8.98 -2.91
N VAL A 423 -23.55 -8.46 -4.08
CA VAL A 423 -24.83 -8.45 -4.79
C VAL A 423 -24.60 -8.70 -6.27
N SER A 424 -25.63 -9.13 -6.98
CA SER A 424 -25.58 -9.25 -8.45
C SER A 424 -25.29 -7.90 -9.08
N ASP A 425 -24.43 -7.88 -10.08
CA ASP A 425 -24.07 -6.66 -10.82
C ASP A 425 -23.82 -6.93 -12.31
N VAL A 426 -23.86 -5.87 -13.10
CA VAL A 426 -23.50 -5.89 -14.51
C VAL A 426 -22.31 -4.95 -14.69
N LEU A 427 -21.16 -5.53 -15.01
CA LEU A 427 -19.92 -4.80 -15.27
C LEU A 427 -20.00 -4.10 -16.65
N PRO A 428 -19.20 -3.03 -16.88
CA PRO A 428 -19.02 -2.45 -18.20
C PRO A 428 -18.73 -3.52 -19.26
N GLY A 429 -19.37 -3.43 -20.43
CA GLY A 429 -19.32 -4.47 -21.44
C GLY A 429 -20.42 -5.53 -21.31
N ASN A 430 -21.40 -5.31 -20.43
CA ASN A 430 -22.55 -6.18 -20.20
C ASN A 430 -22.20 -7.58 -19.63
N TYR A 431 -21.12 -7.68 -18.85
CA TYR A 431 -20.71 -8.88 -18.15
C TYR A 431 -21.44 -9.03 -16.82
N LYS A 432 -22.08 -10.18 -16.59
CA LYS A 432 -22.83 -10.43 -15.36
C LYS A 432 -21.95 -11.08 -14.31
N VAL A 433 -22.06 -10.61 -13.07
CA VAL A 433 -21.42 -11.20 -11.90
C VAL A 433 -22.45 -11.46 -10.81
N ASP A 434 -22.32 -12.60 -10.13
CA ASP A 434 -23.22 -13.05 -9.07
C ASP A 434 -22.67 -12.72 -7.68
N PRO A 435 -23.54 -12.68 -6.65
CA PRO A 435 -23.11 -12.58 -5.27
C PRO A 435 -22.14 -13.72 -4.91
N GLY A 436 -21.10 -13.40 -4.14
CA GLY A 436 -20.05 -14.36 -3.76
C GLY A 436 -18.97 -14.58 -4.82
N GLN A 437 -19.10 -13.99 -6.01
CA GLN A 437 -18.07 -14.06 -7.06
C GLN A 437 -16.85 -13.23 -6.65
N ASP A 438 -15.69 -13.87 -6.64
CA ASP A 438 -14.41 -13.16 -6.46
C ASP A 438 -13.93 -12.56 -7.80
N ILE A 439 -13.59 -11.26 -7.75
CA ILE A 439 -13.09 -10.49 -8.89
C ILE A 439 -11.63 -10.16 -8.60
N MET A 440 -10.76 -10.60 -9.49
CA MET A 440 -9.33 -10.40 -9.46
C MET A 440 -8.95 -9.29 -10.45
N ILE A 441 -8.71 -8.09 -9.95
CA ILE A 441 -8.25 -6.96 -10.77
C ILE A 441 -6.74 -7.10 -10.91
N SER A 442 -6.28 -7.49 -12.09
CA SER A 442 -4.86 -7.59 -12.39
C SER A 442 -4.30 -6.21 -12.72
N VAL A 443 -3.68 -5.58 -11.74
CA VAL A 443 -2.98 -4.30 -11.91
C VAL A 443 -1.85 -4.46 -12.91
N TYR A 444 -1.12 -5.58 -12.83
CA TYR A 444 -0.07 -5.94 -13.78
C TYR A 444 -0.59 -5.95 -15.22
N ASN A 445 -1.70 -6.62 -15.48
CA ASN A 445 -2.30 -6.68 -16.82
C ASN A 445 -2.70 -5.30 -17.35
N ILE A 446 -3.32 -4.45 -16.50
CA ILE A 446 -3.70 -3.09 -16.88
C ILE A 446 -2.45 -2.28 -17.24
N HIS A 447 -1.40 -2.38 -16.43
CA HIS A 447 -0.18 -1.61 -16.56
C HIS A 447 0.72 -2.07 -17.73
N HIS A 448 0.57 -3.32 -18.19
CA HIS A 448 1.33 -3.91 -19.31
C HIS A 448 0.50 -4.07 -20.58
N SER A 449 -0.77 -3.66 -20.58
CA SER A 449 -1.62 -3.78 -21.74
C SER A 449 -1.18 -2.84 -22.87
N PRO A 450 -0.85 -3.34 -24.08
CA PRO A 450 -0.51 -2.48 -25.21
C PRO A 450 -1.71 -1.68 -25.73
N GLN A 451 -2.94 -2.05 -25.34
CA GLN A 451 -4.16 -1.29 -25.64
C GLN A 451 -4.28 -0.05 -24.73
N VAL A 452 -3.59 -0.04 -23.59
CA VAL A 452 -3.63 1.02 -22.59
C VAL A 452 -2.37 1.89 -22.64
N TRP A 453 -1.21 1.26 -22.86
CA TRP A 453 0.10 1.90 -22.81
C TRP A 453 0.88 1.66 -24.10
N GLU A 454 1.29 2.71 -24.76
CA GLU A 454 2.26 2.64 -25.84
C GLU A 454 3.63 2.18 -25.30
N ARG A 455 4.35 1.30 -26.01
CA ARG A 455 5.63 0.75 -25.55
C ARG A 455 5.53 0.16 -24.14
N ALA A 456 4.51 -0.67 -23.90
CA ALA A 456 4.07 -1.12 -22.57
C ALA A 456 5.15 -1.87 -21.77
N GLU A 457 6.07 -2.59 -22.45
CA GLU A 457 7.13 -3.38 -21.82
C GLU A 457 8.43 -2.59 -21.58
N GLU A 458 8.51 -1.34 -22.07
CA GLU A 458 9.71 -0.54 -21.98
C GLU A 458 9.67 0.40 -20.76
N PHE A 459 10.85 0.66 -20.20
CA PHE A 459 11.03 1.66 -19.14
C PHE A 459 11.16 3.05 -19.77
N VAL A 460 10.11 3.85 -19.70
CA VAL A 460 10.02 5.20 -20.29
C VAL A 460 9.50 6.19 -19.25
N PRO A 461 10.35 6.70 -18.35
CA PRO A 461 9.94 7.64 -17.30
C PRO A 461 9.21 8.88 -17.81
N GLU A 462 9.58 9.36 -19.00
CA GLU A 462 9.05 10.57 -19.60
C GLU A 462 7.52 10.52 -19.84
N ARG A 463 6.89 9.33 -19.86
CA ARG A 463 5.43 9.20 -19.97
C ARG A 463 4.69 9.80 -18.77
N PHE A 464 5.37 9.94 -17.63
CA PHE A 464 4.86 10.59 -16.42
C PHE A 464 5.31 12.05 -16.28
N TYR A 465 6.07 12.58 -17.22
CA TYR A 465 6.51 13.97 -17.22
C TYR A 465 5.39 14.87 -17.79
N THR A 466 4.40 15.18 -16.95
CA THR A 466 3.23 15.99 -17.32
C THR A 466 3.18 17.28 -16.53
N GLU A 467 2.62 18.33 -17.15
CA GLU A 467 2.26 19.56 -16.45
C GLU A 467 0.89 19.36 -15.78
N GLY A 468 0.86 18.80 -14.59
CA GLY A 468 -0.39 18.56 -13.88
C GLY A 468 -0.29 17.45 -12.85
N PRO A 469 -1.41 17.06 -12.24
CA PRO A 469 -1.43 15.98 -11.28
C PRO A 469 -1.03 14.67 -11.97
N LEU A 470 -0.26 13.85 -11.25
CA LEU A 470 0.12 12.53 -11.73
C LEU A 470 -1.12 11.67 -12.05
N PRO A 471 -1.03 10.76 -13.02
CA PRO A 471 -2.11 9.81 -13.28
C PRO A 471 -2.57 9.16 -11.97
N ASN A 472 -3.89 9.11 -11.77
CA ASN A 472 -4.55 8.61 -10.56
C ASN A 472 -4.31 9.39 -9.24
N GLU A 473 -3.59 10.50 -9.22
CA GLU A 473 -3.54 11.37 -8.03
C GLU A 473 -4.96 11.86 -7.67
N THR A 474 -5.72 12.26 -8.68
CA THR A 474 -7.13 12.66 -8.55
C THR A 474 -8.09 11.47 -8.45
N ASN A 475 -7.61 10.22 -8.48
CA ASN A 475 -8.41 9.01 -8.48
C ASN A 475 -9.45 8.94 -9.62
N THR A 476 -9.10 9.44 -10.78
CA THR A 476 -9.97 9.52 -11.98
C THR A 476 -9.50 8.64 -13.12
N ASP A 477 -8.21 8.49 -13.31
CA ASP A 477 -7.61 7.63 -14.34
C ASP A 477 -7.23 6.26 -13.77
N PHE A 478 -7.94 5.23 -14.20
CA PHE A 478 -7.73 3.86 -13.76
C PHE A 478 -6.79 3.04 -14.66
N ARG A 479 -6.12 3.70 -15.60
CA ARG A 479 -5.02 3.08 -16.37
C ARG A 479 -3.76 2.91 -15.51
N PHE A 480 -3.57 3.78 -14.52
CA PHE A 480 -2.46 3.73 -13.57
C PHE A 480 -2.98 3.70 -12.14
N ILE A 481 -2.93 2.52 -11.50
CA ILE A 481 -3.53 2.27 -10.18
C ILE A 481 -2.56 1.57 -9.20
N PRO A 482 -1.30 2.04 -9.07
CA PRO A 482 -0.31 1.37 -8.20
C PRO A 482 -0.73 1.38 -6.73
N PHE A 483 -1.52 2.36 -6.32
CA PHE A 483 -2.08 2.51 -4.97
C PHE A 483 -3.57 2.11 -4.89
N SER A 484 -4.05 1.30 -5.86
CA SER A 484 -5.48 1.01 -6.02
C SER A 484 -6.29 2.26 -6.38
N GLY A 485 -7.61 2.22 -6.24
CA GLY A 485 -8.50 3.32 -6.57
C GLY A 485 -9.80 3.29 -5.78
N GLY A 486 -10.61 4.33 -5.94
CA GLY A 486 -11.88 4.49 -5.24
C GLY A 486 -11.72 4.80 -3.75
N PRO A 487 -12.79 4.68 -2.95
CA PRO A 487 -12.75 5.00 -1.52
C PRO A 487 -11.75 4.14 -0.72
N ARG A 488 -11.41 2.96 -1.22
CA ARG A 488 -10.46 2.02 -0.62
C ARG A 488 -9.01 2.18 -1.15
N LYS A 489 -8.71 3.28 -1.86
CA LYS A 489 -7.34 3.64 -2.27
C LYS A 489 -6.40 3.64 -1.05
N CYS A 490 -5.14 3.30 -1.25
CA CYS A 490 -4.12 3.32 -0.20
C CYS A 490 -4.15 4.63 0.60
N VAL A 491 -4.02 4.55 1.91
CA VAL A 491 -3.95 5.73 2.78
C VAL A 491 -2.54 6.29 2.85
N GLY A 492 -1.53 5.41 2.63
CA GLY A 492 -0.11 5.73 2.72
C GLY A 492 0.54 6.06 1.36
N ASP A 493 -0.23 6.37 0.32
CA ASP A 493 0.31 6.65 -1.02
C ASP A 493 1.33 7.80 -1.01
N GLN A 494 1.02 8.91 -0.33
CA GLN A 494 1.94 10.04 -0.19
C GLN A 494 3.15 9.68 0.68
N PHE A 495 2.93 8.93 1.78
CA PHE A 495 4.02 8.46 2.64
C PHE A 495 5.04 7.63 1.84
N ALA A 496 4.57 6.61 1.13
CA ALA A 496 5.42 5.73 0.34
C ALA A 496 6.17 6.46 -0.78
N MET A 497 5.50 7.39 -1.47
CA MET A 497 6.15 8.21 -2.51
C MET A 497 7.23 9.12 -1.93
N LEU A 498 6.95 9.81 -0.81
CA LEU A 498 7.91 10.69 -0.16
C LEU A 498 9.14 9.92 0.33
N GLU A 499 8.92 8.79 1.01
CA GLU A 499 9.99 7.90 1.46
C GLU A 499 10.85 7.42 0.29
N SER A 500 10.22 6.95 -0.80
CA SER A 500 10.94 6.46 -1.98
C SER A 500 11.75 7.55 -2.67
N ILE A 501 11.19 8.75 -2.83
CA ILE A 501 11.90 9.88 -3.47
C ILE A 501 13.08 10.31 -2.63
N VAL A 502 12.91 10.45 -1.30
CA VAL A 502 13.98 10.85 -0.38
C VAL A 502 15.10 9.83 -0.37
N ALA A 503 14.77 8.55 -0.21
CA ALA A 503 15.76 7.48 -0.16
C ALA A 503 16.58 7.42 -1.47
N LEU A 504 15.91 7.37 -2.61
CA LEU A 504 16.60 7.33 -3.91
C LEU A 504 17.39 8.61 -4.20
N ALA A 505 16.90 9.78 -3.80
CA ALA A 505 17.65 11.04 -3.97
C ALA A 505 18.97 11.00 -3.18
N VAL A 506 18.95 10.56 -1.92
CA VAL A 506 20.14 10.42 -1.09
C VAL A 506 21.10 9.38 -1.70
N PHE A 507 20.59 8.23 -2.16
CA PHE A 507 21.44 7.20 -2.76
C PHE A 507 22.07 7.66 -4.07
N LEU A 508 21.30 8.26 -4.97
CA LEU A 508 21.78 8.71 -6.27
C LEU A 508 22.76 9.90 -6.17
N GLU A 509 22.66 10.72 -5.12
CA GLU A 509 23.63 11.78 -4.85
C GLU A 509 24.97 11.22 -4.34
N ARG A 510 24.93 10.21 -3.48
CA ARG A 510 26.12 9.75 -2.72
C ARG A 510 26.84 8.57 -3.36
N MET A 511 26.14 7.74 -4.12
CA MET A 511 26.63 6.42 -4.53
C MET A 511 26.34 6.11 -5.98
N ASN A 512 27.19 5.26 -6.58
CA ASN A 512 26.93 4.55 -7.81
C ASN A 512 26.58 3.10 -7.51
N PHE A 513 25.68 2.54 -8.32
CA PHE A 513 25.18 1.17 -8.19
C PHE A 513 25.37 0.44 -9.52
N VAL A 514 26.07 -0.67 -9.51
CA VAL A 514 26.32 -1.50 -10.68
C VAL A 514 25.84 -2.91 -10.39
N LEU A 515 25.01 -3.44 -11.27
CA LEU A 515 24.53 -4.83 -11.15
C LEU A 515 25.71 -5.80 -11.18
N VAL A 516 25.67 -6.81 -10.28
CA VAL A 516 26.61 -7.92 -10.38
C VAL A 516 26.37 -8.65 -11.69
N PRO A 517 27.42 -8.89 -12.52
CA PRO A 517 27.26 -9.60 -13.78
C PRO A 517 26.67 -11.00 -13.59
N ASP A 518 25.97 -11.48 -14.61
CA ASP A 518 25.44 -12.85 -14.72
C ASP A 518 24.42 -13.28 -13.65
N GLN A 519 23.98 -12.37 -12.77
CA GLN A 519 22.91 -12.69 -11.84
C GLN A 519 21.57 -12.80 -12.59
N LYS A 520 20.84 -13.87 -12.32
CA LYS A 520 19.50 -14.06 -12.87
C LYS A 520 18.48 -13.38 -11.93
N ILE A 521 17.95 -12.27 -12.38
CA ILE A 521 16.87 -11.57 -11.67
C ILE A 521 15.55 -12.02 -12.29
N SER A 522 14.75 -12.74 -11.52
CA SER A 522 13.40 -13.16 -11.86
C SER A 522 12.44 -12.73 -10.76
N MET A 523 11.16 -12.63 -11.12
CA MET A 523 10.11 -12.19 -10.22
C MET A 523 9.49 -13.36 -9.48
N THR A 524 9.15 -13.15 -8.21
CA THR A 524 8.26 -13.99 -7.45
C THR A 524 7.17 -13.13 -6.84
N THR A 525 6.00 -13.72 -6.57
CA THR A 525 4.88 -13.00 -5.99
C THR A 525 4.82 -13.27 -4.49
N GLY A 526 4.64 -12.21 -3.72
CA GLY A 526 4.13 -12.20 -2.37
C GLY A 526 2.94 -11.26 -2.33
N ALA A 527 2.76 -10.52 -1.25
CA ALA A 527 1.89 -9.35 -1.25
C ALA A 527 2.39 -8.29 -2.25
N THR A 528 3.68 -8.32 -2.57
CA THR A 528 4.38 -7.50 -3.55
C THR A 528 5.15 -8.35 -4.57
N ILE A 529 5.78 -7.74 -5.54
CA ILE A 529 6.68 -8.42 -6.49
C ILE A 529 8.09 -8.35 -5.91
N HIS A 530 8.66 -9.51 -5.60
CA HIS A 530 10.03 -9.66 -5.09
C HIS A 530 10.96 -10.21 -6.17
N THR A 531 12.27 -10.08 -5.94
CA THR A 531 13.26 -10.83 -6.69
C THR A 531 13.36 -12.27 -6.16
N THR A 532 13.63 -13.23 -7.01
CA THR A 532 13.74 -14.64 -6.58
C THR A 532 15.01 -14.90 -5.76
N ASN A 533 16.11 -14.20 -6.09
CA ASN A 533 17.43 -14.46 -5.54
C ASN A 533 18.09 -13.23 -4.93
N GLY A 534 17.35 -12.15 -4.67
CA GLY A 534 17.90 -10.87 -4.23
C GLY A 534 18.39 -10.00 -5.39
N LEU A 535 18.64 -8.72 -5.12
CA LEU A 535 19.22 -7.75 -6.05
C LEU A 535 20.64 -7.42 -5.61
N TYR A 536 21.62 -8.15 -6.14
CA TYR A 536 23.03 -7.93 -5.79
C TYR A 536 23.66 -6.84 -6.65
N MET A 537 24.25 -5.86 -5.97
CA MET A 537 24.94 -4.73 -6.61
C MET A 537 26.32 -4.50 -5.99
N ARG A 538 27.25 -4.04 -6.82
CA ARG A 538 28.48 -3.39 -6.35
C ARG A 538 28.21 -1.90 -6.21
N VAL A 539 28.62 -1.36 -5.08
CA VAL A 539 28.45 0.05 -4.74
C VAL A 539 29.78 0.77 -4.72
N SER A 540 29.78 2.05 -5.07
CA SER A 540 30.96 2.92 -4.95
C SER A 540 30.52 4.35 -4.62
N LEU A 541 31.36 5.10 -3.91
CA LEU A 541 31.08 6.51 -3.63
C LEU A 541 31.20 7.34 -4.91
N ARG A 542 30.27 8.27 -5.12
CA ARG A 542 30.36 9.26 -6.18
C ARG A 542 31.45 10.29 -5.85
N GLN A 543 32.11 10.85 -6.87
CA GLN A 543 33.22 11.81 -6.69
C GLN A 543 32.82 13.08 -5.92
N THR A 544 31.55 13.52 -6.04
CA THR A 544 30.99 14.62 -5.24
C THR A 544 31.00 14.32 -3.74
N ALA A 545 30.71 13.08 -3.34
CA ALA A 545 30.79 12.65 -1.96
C ALA A 545 32.24 12.51 -1.46
N GLN A 546 33.20 12.14 -2.32
CA GLN A 546 34.63 12.07 -2.00
C GLN A 546 35.24 13.45 -1.72
N ALA A 547 34.78 14.48 -2.45
CA ALA A 547 35.26 15.85 -2.21
C ALA A 547 34.80 16.40 -0.85
N LEU A 548 33.58 16.10 -0.41
CA LEU A 548 33.04 16.49 0.89
C LEU A 548 33.69 15.72 2.06
N ALA A 549 33.92 14.41 1.90
CA ALA A 549 34.63 13.61 2.91
C ALA A 549 36.08 14.05 3.15
N SER A 550 36.76 14.48 2.10
CA SER A 550 38.16 15.00 2.22
C SER A 550 38.25 16.39 2.88
N THR A 551 37.17 17.17 2.89
CA THR A 551 37.11 18.48 3.59
C THR A 551 36.70 18.34 5.06
N SER A 552 35.98 17.29 5.45
CA SER A 552 35.63 17.05 6.86
C SER A 552 36.72 16.35 7.67
N SER A 553 37.76 15.84 7.01
CA SER A 553 38.93 15.20 7.66
C SER A 553 40.14 16.15 7.81
N ARG A 554 39.99 17.43 7.50
CA ARG A 554 40.91 18.53 7.80
C ARG A 554 40.26 19.46 8.82
#